data_e77a012f621743a0355b78fa4543d09f
#
_entry.id   e77a012f621743a0355b78fa4543d09f
#
_cell.length_a   1.000
_cell.length_b   1.000
_cell.length_c   1.000
_cell.angle_alpha   90.00
_cell.angle_beta   90.00
_cell.angle_gamma   90.00
#
_symmetry.space_group_name_H-M   'P 1'
#
loop_
_entity.id
_entity.type
_entity.pdbx_description
1 polymer ?
#
loop_
_entity_poly.entity_id
_entity_poly.type
_entity_poly.pdbx_seq_one_letter_code
_entity_poly.pdbx_strand_id
1 'polypeptide(L)'
;MLTNLTRWVRRAAGGPTPIPDELWRQTLRHYPFLRTLSAGEYARLRRLSEHFLDRKEFIGAHGLEVTDAMAVAVAAQACLPLLHLGPPDSPEDALQWYDDFVGIVMHPDAAVARRQRTDEAGVMHHYDEVLSGEAMHGVGGPAVGIVELVRHRMPGAE
;
A
#
# COMPACT_ATOMS: atom_id res chain seq x y z
N MET A 1 7.67 -1.35 -20.86
CA MET A 1 8.51 -2.34 -20.15
C MET A 1 7.99 -2.49 -18.74
N LEU A 2 7.23 -3.53 -18.51
CA LEU A 2 6.71 -3.91 -17.20
C LEU A 2 7.70 -4.91 -16.58
N THR A 3 8.80 -4.41 -16.09
CA THR A 3 9.86 -5.25 -15.54
C THR A 3 9.88 -5.14 -14.02
N ASN A 4 9.67 -6.26 -13.36
CA ASN A 4 9.92 -6.60 -11.96
C ASN A 4 8.78 -6.59 -10.95
N LEU A 5 7.61 -6.00 -11.22
CA LEU A 5 6.45 -6.25 -10.37
C LEU A 5 5.83 -7.62 -10.64
N THR A 6 6.15 -8.20 -11.77
CA THR A 6 5.64 -9.49 -12.24
C THR A 6 6.11 -10.68 -11.43
N ARG A 7 7.07 -10.52 -10.55
CA ARG A 7 7.58 -11.64 -9.74
C ARG A 7 6.65 -12.00 -8.59
N TRP A 8 5.95 -11.00 -8.03
CA TRP A 8 4.97 -11.20 -6.95
C TRP A 8 3.56 -11.47 -7.48
N VAL A 9 3.15 -10.78 -8.55
CA VAL A 9 1.80 -10.80 -9.10
C VAL A 9 1.48 -12.03 -9.94
N ARG A 10 2.45 -12.82 -10.40
CA ARG A 10 2.23 -13.92 -11.36
C ARG A 10 2.39 -15.33 -10.82
N ARG A 11 2.31 -15.58 -9.53
CA ARG A 11 2.26 -16.96 -9.03
C ARG A 11 0.88 -17.32 -8.47
N ALA A 12 -0.10 -17.28 -9.34
CA ALA A 12 -1.46 -17.72 -9.06
C ALA A 12 -1.60 -19.26 -9.09
N ALA A 13 -0.96 -19.99 -8.19
CA ALA A 13 -1.30 -21.42 -8.02
C ALA A 13 -0.86 -22.04 -6.69
N GLY A 14 -0.23 -21.29 -5.77
CA GLY A 14 0.34 -21.89 -4.57
C GLY A 14 0.26 -21.08 -3.29
N GLY A 15 -0.53 -20.02 -3.25
CA GLY A 15 -0.60 -19.11 -2.11
C GLY A 15 0.44 -17.98 -2.16
N PRO A 16 0.46 -17.09 -1.14
CA PRO A 16 1.32 -15.92 -1.12
C PRO A 16 2.80 -16.29 -1.13
N THR A 17 3.59 -15.54 -1.89
CA THR A 17 5.04 -15.71 -1.91
C THR A 17 5.65 -15.12 -0.64
N PRO A 18 6.49 -15.87 0.10
CA PRO A 18 7.15 -15.34 1.28
C PRO A 18 8.03 -14.13 0.96
N ILE A 19 7.96 -13.09 1.80
CA ILE A 19 8.86 -11.94 1.71
C ILE A 19 10.27 -12.40 2.12
N PRO A 20 11.33 -12.13 1.32
CA PRO A 20 12.70 -12.46 1.72
C PRO A 20 13.08 -11.81 3.05
N ASP A 21 13.77 -12.56 3.93
CA ASP A 21 14.11 -12.09 5.28
C ASP A 21 14.89 -10.79 5.30
N GLU A 22 15.83 -10.62 4.37
CA GLU A 22 16.61 -9.39 4.28
C GLU A 22 15.74 -8.19 3.89
N LEU A 23 14.84 -8.36 2.94
CA LEU A 23 13.91 -7.32 2.51
C LEU A 23 12.97 -6.93 3.65
N TRP A 24 12.45 -7.91 4.39
CA TRP A 24 11.62 -7.66 5.56
C TRP A 24 12.37 -6.88 6.65
N ARG A 25 13.61 -7.30 6.97
CA ARG A 25 14.47 -6.59 7.92
C ARG A 25 14.79 -5.15 7.50
N GLN A 26 15.04 -4.92 6.21
CA GLN A 26 15.25 -3.58 5.66
C GLN A 26 14.00 -2.71 5.85
N THR A 27 12.82 -3.23 5.55
CA THR A 27 11.55 -2.54 5.76
C THR A 27 11.39 -2.14 7.23
N LEU A 28 11.60 -3.05 8.17
CA LEU A 28 11.50 -2.75 9.62
C LEU A 28 12.51 -1.70 10.08
N ARG A 29 13.71 -1.66 9.49
CA ARG A 29 14.72 -0.63 9.80
C ARG A 29 14.31 0.75 9.31
N HIS A 30 13.68 0.82 8.14
CA HIS A 30 13.26 2.08 7.54
C HIS A 30 12.07 2.74 8.24
N TYR A 31 11.24 1.95 8.91
CA TYR A 31 10.04 2.43 9.58
C TYR A 31 10.13 2.20 11.10
N PRO A 32 10.73 3.13 11.86
CA PRO A 32 10.97 2.96 13.31
C PRO A 32 9.72 2.67 14.13
N PHE A 33 8.55 3.14 13.69
CA PHE A 33 7.28 2.87 14.37
C PHE A 33 6.90 1.38 14.36
N LEU A 34 7.43 0.58 13.44
CA LEU A 34 7.24 -0.87 13.45
C LEU A 34 8.09 -1.58 14.52
N ARG A 35 9.08 -0.91 15.10
CA ARG A 35 9.98 -1.55 16.08
C ARG A 35 9.36 -1.80 17.44
N THR A 36 8.18 -1.27 17.70
CA THR A 36 7.47 -1.43 18.98
C THR A 36 6.64 -2.72 19.04
N LEU A 37 6.58 -3.47 17.96
CA LEU A 37 5.81 -4.71 17.88
C LEU A 37 6.51 -5.85 18.61
N SER A 38 5.73 -6.76 19.18
CA SER A 38 6.23 -8.02 19.73
C SER A 38 6.64 -8.99 18.62
N ALA A 39 7.38 -10.05 18.95
CA ALA A 39 7.77 -11.08 17.98
C ALA A 39 6.57 -11.73 17.29
N GLY A 40 5.49 -11.99 18.04
CA GLY A 40 4.24 -12.53 17.47
C GLY A 40 3.55 -11.56 16.52
N GLU A 41 3.56 -10.28 16.84
CA GLU A 41 3.01 -9.22 15.99
C GLU A 41 3.83 -9.05 14.71
N TYR A 42 5.17 -9.15 14.78
CA TYR A 42 6.00 -9.15 13.57
C TYR A 42 5.66 -10.30 12.63
N ALA A 43 5.55 -11.52 13.16
CA ALA A 43 5.19 -12.68 12.35
C ALA A 43 3.82 -12.53 11.71
N ARG A 44 2.85 -12.00 12.47
CA ARG A 44 1.50 -11.73 12.00
C ARG A 44 1.46 -10.64 10.93
N LEU A 45 2.18 -9.54 11.14
CA LEU A 45 2.28 -8.45 10.17
C LEU A 45 2.90 -8.93 8.86
N ARG A 46 3.96 -9.73 8.95
CA ARG A 46 4.61 -10.31 7.76
C ARG A 46 3.64 -11.18 6.97
N ARG A 47 2.91 -12.07 7.64
CA ARG A 47 1.91 -12.94 7.00
C ARG A 47 0.80 -12.11 6.33
N LEU A 48 0.26 -11.10 7.01
CA LEU A 48 -0.70 -10.17 6.41
C LEU A 48 -0.14 -9.49 5.17
N SER A 49 1.11 -9.01 5.24
CA SER A 49 1.78 -8.32 4.14
C SER A 49 1.99 -9.25 2.93
N GLU A 50 2.35 -10.50 3.15
CA GLU A 50 2.50 -11.52 2.10
C GLU A 50 1.18 -11.77 1.37
N HIS A 51 0.08 -11.93 2.11
CA HIS A 51 -1.25 -12.08 1.52
C HIS A 51 -1.76 -10.80 0.84
N PHE A 52 -1.43 -9.63 1.37
CA PHE A 52 -1.75 -8.36 0.75
C PHE A 52 -1.06 -8.21 -0.61
N LEU A 53 0.23 -8.52 -0.67
CA LEU A 53 1.01 -8.49 -1.91
C LEU A 53 0.49 -9.47 -2.97
N ASP A 54 -0.05 -10.61 -2.55
CA ASP A 54 -0.65 -11.60 -3.45
C ASP A 54 -1.98 -11.12 -4.05
N ARG A 55 -2.75 -10.33 -3.31
CA ARG A 55 -4.09 -9.85 -3.70
C ARG A 55 -4.10 -8.50 -4.41
N LYS A 56 -3.01 -7.72 -4.33
CA LYS A 56 -2.96 -6.33 -4.82
C LYS A 56 -1.98 -6.18 -5.98
N GLU A 57 -2.35 -5.30 -6.90
CA GLU A 57 -1.52 -4.92 -8.03
C GLU A 57 -0.90 -3.54 -7.78
N PHE A 58 0.39 -3.41 -8.05
CA PHE A 58 1.11 -2.15 -7.87
C PHE A 58 1.46 -1.56 -9.23
N ILE A 59 1.12 -0.30 -9.43
CA ILE A 59 1.30 0.42 -10.67
C ILE A 59 2.07 1.71 -10.39
N GLY A 60 3.19 1.92 -11.06
CA GLY A 60 3.91 3.19 -11.00
C GLY A 60 3.36 4.19 -12.00
N ALA A 61 3.00 5.38 -11.52
CA ALA A 61 2.61 6.50 -12.38
C ALA A 61 3.84 7.29 -12.84
N HIS A 62 3.70 8.04 -13.93
CA HIS A 62 4.74 8.93 -14.46
C HIS A 62 6.12 8.27 -14.66
N GLY A 63 6.12 7.00 -15.10
CA GLY A 63 7.36 6.26 -15.33
C GLY A 63 8.04 5.73 -14.07
N LEU A 64 7.41 5.83 -12.90
CA LEU A 64 7.95 5.21 -11.68
C LEU A 64 8.03 3.69 -11.85
N GLU A 65 9.21 3.14 -11.67
CA GLU A 65 9.40 1.70 -11.54
C GLU A 65 9.21 1.30 -10.07
N VAL A 66 8.14 0.55 -9.79
CA VAL A 66 7.86 0.08 -8.43
C VAL A 66 8.77 -1.08 -8.10
N THR A 67 9.58 -0.92 -7.07
CA THR A 67 10.50 -1.96 -6.58
C THR A 67 9.82 -2.87 -5.55
N ASP A 68 10.39 -4.06 -5.33
CA ASP A 68 9.93 -4.97 -4.27
C ASP A 68 9.98 -4.30 -2.89
N ALA A 69 11.00 -3.48 -2.63
CA ALA A 69 11.13 -2.74 -1.38
C ALA A 69 9.99 -1.73 -1.18
N MET A 70 9.58 -1.05 -2.24
CA MET A 70 8.42 -0.15 -2.20
C MET A 70 7.13 -0.92 -1.92
N ALA A 71 6.90 -2.02 -2.63
CA ALA A 71 5.69 -2.81 -2.47
C ALA A 71 5.58 -3.42 -1.05
N VAL A 72 6.68 -3.94 -0.50
CA VAL A 72 6.73 -4.48 0.87
C VAL A 72 6.51 -3.39 1.91
N ALA A 73 7.09 -2.19 1.70
CA ALA A 73 6.88 -1.05 2.59
C ALA A 73 5.40 -0.63 2.64
N VAL A 74 4.74 -0.57 1.49
CA VAL A 74 3.30 -0.27 1.40
C VAL A 74 2.49 -1.36 2.10
N ALA A 75 2.76 -2.63 1.82
CA ALA A 75 2.04 -3.74 2.41
C ALA A 75 2.15 -3.74 3.94
N ALA A 76 3.35 -3.53 4.50
CA ALA A 76 3.56 -3.48 5.95
C ALA A 76 2.76 -2.34 6.60
N GLN A 77 2.73 -1.16 5.99
CA GLN A 77 1.99 -0.01 6.51
C GLN A 77 0.48 -0.20 6.37
N ALA A 78 0.01 -0.71 5.23
CA ALA A 78 -1.41 -0.99 5.00
C ALA A 78 -1.94 -2.08 5.93
N CYS A 79 -1.14 -3.09 6.24
CA CYS A 79 -1.54 -4.19 7.10
C CYS A 79 -1.45 -3.88 8.60
N LEU A 80 -0.71 -2.84 9.00
CA LEU A 80 -0.55 -2.48 10.42
C LEU A 80 -1.89 -2.20 11.12
N PRO A 81 -2.84 -1.43 10.56
CA PRO A 81 -4.15 -1.22 11.18
C PRO A 81 -4.98 -2.50 11.30
N LEU A 82 -4.72 -3.49 10.46
CA LEU A 82 -5.43 -4.76 10.43
C LEU A 82 -4.85 -5.81 11.40
N LEU A 83 -3.75 -5.50 12.07
CA LEU A 83 -2.93 -6.45 12.82
C LEU A 83 -3.72 -7.29 13.82
N HIS A 84 -4.73 -6.71 14.45
CA HIS A 84 -5.56 -7.34 15.49
C HIS A 84 -7.03 -7.56 15.07
N LEU A 85 -7.38 -7.34 13.81
CA LEU A 85 -8.76 -7.44 13.34
C LEU A 85 -9.15 -8.84 12.84
N GLY A 86 -8.18 -9.65 12.42
CA GLY A 86 -8.43 -11.02 11.98
C GLY A 86 -8.35 -12.02 13.13
N PRO A 87 -8.90 -13.23 12.95
CA PRO A 87 -8.77 -14.32 13.90
C PRO A 87 -7.28 -14.68 14.14
N PRO A 88 -6.93 -15.20 15.31
CA PRO A 88 -5.55 -15.61 15.61
C PRO A 88 -4.98 -16.62 14.59
N ASP A 89 -5.80 -17.56 14.15
CA ASP A 89 -5.38 -18.65 13.26
C ASP A 89 -5.38 -18.25 11.77
N SER A 90 -6.15 -17.21 11.41
CA SER A 90 -6.30 -16.72 10.05
C SER A 90 -6.25 -15.19 10.01
N PRO A 91 -5.10 -14.58 10.34
CA PRO A 91 -4.99 -13.12 10.37
C PRO A 91 -5.28 -12.47 9.01
N GLU A 92 -5.04 -13.18 7.92
CA GLU A 92 -5.32 -12.75 6.54
C GLU A 92 -6.81 -12.51 6.25
N ASP A 93 -7.73 -13.03 7.07
CA ASP A 93 -9.16 -12.74 6.94
C ASP A 93 -9.46 -11.25 7.19
N ALA A 94 -8.61 -10.55 7.94
CA ALA A 94 -8.72 -9.11 8.12
C ALA A 94 -8.55 -8.33 6.79
N LEU A 95 -7.93 -8.92 5.77
CA LEU A 95 -7.76 -8.28 4.47
C LEU A 95 -9.10 -8.08 3.71
N GLN A 96 -10.20 -8.69 4.16
CA GLN A 96 -11.53 -8.40 3.65
C GLN A 96 -11.89 -6.90 3.74
N TRP A 97 -11.31 -6.17 4.68
CA TRP A 97 -11.49 -4.72 4.78
C TRP A 97 -10.93 -3.95 3.58
N TYR A 98 -10.12 -4.60 2.78
CA TYR A 98 -9.50 -4.05 1.57
C TYR A 98 -9.98 -4.74 0.28
N ASP A 99 -11.09 -5.47 0.32
CA ASP A 99 -11.63 -6.16 -0.86
C ASP A 99 -12.26 -5.18 -1.88
N ASP A 100 -12.48 -3.93 -1.49
CA ASP A 100 -13.04 -2.88 -2.31
C ASP A 100 -12.07 -2.31 -3.36
N PHE A 101 -10.78 -2.63 -3.28
CA PHE A 101 -9.78 -2.23 -4.28
C PHE A 101 -8.79 -3.35 -4.61
N VAL A 102 -8.27 -3.32 -5.83
CA VAL A 102 -7.24 -4.24 -6.32
C VAL A 102 -5.93 -3.51 -6.62
N GLY A 103 -6.02 -2.32 -7.21
CA GLY A 103 -4.87 -1.57 -7.67
C GLY A 103 -4.35 -0.56 -6.66
N ILE A 104 -3.03 -0.42 -6.61
CA ILE A 104 -2.31 0.59 -5.84
C ILE A 104 -1.45 1.38 -6.81
N VAL A 105 -1.76 2.65 -6.99
CA VAL A 105 -0.97 3.53 -7.85
C VAL A 105 0.04 4.28 -7.01
N MET A 106 1.30 4.18 -7.38
CA MET A 106 2.41 4.87 -6.72
C MET A 106 2.93 5.99 -7.60
N HIS A 107 3.08 7.16 -7.02
CA HIS A 107 3.61 8.34 -7.70
C HIS A 107 5.07 8.62 -7.25
N PRO A 108 5.93 9.13 -8.15
CA PRO A 108 7.32 9.45 -7.78
C PRO A 108 7.42 10.64 -6.82
N ASP A 109 6.44 11.54 -6.89
CA ASP A 109 6.35 12.77 -6.09
C ASP A 109 4.97 12.91 -5.46
N ALA A 110 4.82 13.90 -4.59
CA ALA A 110 3.53 14.27 -4.03
C ALA A 110 2.55 14.62 -5.15
N ALA A 111 1.38 14.00 -5.15
CA ALA A 111 0.34 14.35 -6.08
C ALA A 111 -0.41 15.60 -5.63
N VAL A 112 -0.77 16.42 -6.60
CA VAL A 112 -1.59 17.61 -6.37
C VAL A 112 -2.98 17.34 -6.90
N ALA A 113 -3.95 17.26 -6.00
CA ALA A 113 -5.36 17.14 -6.38
C ALA A 113 -6.00 18.54 -6.44
N ARG A 114 -6.63 18.82 -7.58
CA ARG A 114 -7.49 20.00 -7.68
C ARG A 114 -8.84 19.69 -7.04
N ARG A 115 -9.15 20.41 -5.98
CA ARG A 115 -10.41 20.25 -5.23
C ARG A 115 -11.34 21.41 -5.50
N GLN A 116 -12.63 21.10 -5.47
CA GLN A 116 -13.69 22.09 -5.50
C GLN A 116 -14.57 21.87 -4.27
N ARG A 117 -14.83 22.92 -3.54
CA ARG A 117 -15.72 22.91 -2.40
C ARG A 117 -16.69 24.08 -2.52
N THR A 118 -17.97 23.79 -2.41
CA THR A 118 -19.00 24.83 -2.28
C THR A 118 -19.24 25.08 -0.80
N ASP A 119 -19.15 26.31 -0.35
CA ASP A 119 -19.46 26.70 1.02
C ASP A 119 -20.97 26.82 1.24
N GLU A 120 -21.36 27.10 2.50
CA GLU A 120 -22.77 27.26 2.88
C GLU A 120 -23.47 28.44 2.19
N ALA A 121 -22.71 29.42 1.69
CA ALA A 121 -23.19 30.55 0.93
C ALA A 121 -23.33 30.27 -0.58
N GLY A 122 -22.98 29.04 -1.01
CA GLY A 122 -23.04 28.64 -2.41
C GLY A 122 -21.84 29.08 -3.26
N VAL A 123 -20.79 29.61 -2.63
CA VAL A 123 -19.57 30.02 -3.33
C VAL A 123 -18.67 28.82 -3.57
N MET A 124 -18.26 28.63 -4.82
CA MET A 124 -17.36 27.57 -5.21
C MET A 124 -15.90 27.98 -5.03
N HIS A 125 -15.21 27.26 -4.16
CA HIS A 125 -13.77 27.44 -3.90
C HIS A 125 -12.99 26.40 -4.68
N HIS A 126 -11.93 26.83 -5.37
CA HIS A 126 -10.96 25.97 -6.02
C HIS A 126 -9.64 26.04 -5.25
N TYR A 127 -9.08 24.92 -4.89
CA TYR A 127 -7.78 24.85 -4.22
C TYR A 127 -7.02 23.62 -4.65
N ASP A 128 -5.70 23.70 -4.59
CA ASP A 128 -4.80 22.59 -4.83
C ASP A 128 -4.42 21.97 -3.48
N GLU A 129 -4.65 20.67 -3.35
CA GLU A 129 -4.29 19.92 -2.16
C GLU A 129 -3.14 18.98 -2.48
N VAL A 130 -2.08 19.03 -1.67
CA VAL A 130 -0.98 18.07 -1.78
C VAL A 130 -1.37 16.82 -1.01
N LEU A 131 -1.55 15.72 -1.75
CA LEU A 131 -1.97 14.43 -1.19
C LEU A 131 -0.75 13.60 -0.82
N SER A 132 -0.78 13.03 0.37
CA SER A 132 0.14 11.99 0.80
C SER A 132 -0.43 10.59 0.67
N GLY A 133 -1.71 10.47 0.42
CA GLY A 133 -2.42 9.25 0.13
C GLY A 133 -3.91 9.51 0.01
N GLU A 134 -4.57 8.87 -0.93
CA GLU A 134 -6.01 8.92 -1.12
C GLU A 134 -6.55 7.54 -1.47
N ALA A 135 -7.68 7.16 -0.87
CA ALA A 135 -8.47 6.01 -1.29
C ALA A 135 -9.69 6.52 -2.06
N MET A 136 -9.84 6.08 -3.29
CA MET A 136 -11.00 6.41 -4.12
C MET A 136 -11.92 5.22 -4.24
N HIS A 137 -13.21 5.42 -3.93
CA HIS A 137 -14.25 4.45 -4.24
C HIS A 137 -14.83 4.73 -5.63
N GLY A 138 -14.72 3.75 -6.52
CA GLY A 138 -15.31 3.82 -7.84
C GLY A 138 -16.82 3.63 -7.78
N VAL A 139 -17.60 4.51 -8.42
CA VAL A 139 -19.04 4.32 -8.61
C VAL A 139 -19.23 3.37 -9.79
N GLY A 140 -19.62 2.11 -9.52
CA GLY A 140 -20.12 1.19 -10.54
C GLY A 140 -19.13 0.23 -11.20
N GLY A 141 -18.00 -0.08 -10.59
CA GLY A 141 -17.06 -1.13 -11.02
C GLY A 141 -16.24 -1.64 -9.84
N PRO A 142 -15.38 -2.66 -10.03
CA PRO A 142 -14.42 -3.02 -8.99
C PRO A 142 -13.63 -1.75 -8.68
N ALA A 143 -13.73 -1.30 -7.44
CA ALA A 143 -13.12 -0.06 -7.00
C ALA A 143 -11.60 -0.13 -7.24
N VAL A 144 -11.10 0.69 -8.13
CA VAL A 144 -9.67 0.96 -8.21
C VAL A 144 -9.37 1.91 -7.05
N GLY A 145 -8.96 1.35 -5.93
CA GLY A 145 -8.45 2.14 -4.83
C GLY A 145 -7.12 2.73 -5.24
N ILE A 146 -7.04 4.03 -5.35
CA ILE A 146 -5.77 4.73 -5.46
C ILE A 146 -5.31 4.97 -4.01
N VAL A 147 -4.41 4.13 -3.54
CA VAL A 147 -3.60 4.48 -2.38
C VAL A 147 -2.42 5.25 -2.92
N GLU A 148 -2.54 6.55 -2.94
CA GLU A 148 -1.44 7.43 -3.25
C GLU A 148 -0.52 7.49 -2.04
N LEU A 149 0.47 6.61 -1.99
CA LEU A 149 1.54 6.68 -1.02
C LEU A 149 2.61 7.61 -1.55
N VAL A 150 2.61 8.82 -1.05
CA VAL A 150 3.72 9.73 -1.24
C VAL A 150 4.99 9.07 -0.75
N ARG A 151 5.94 9.01 -1.65
CA ARG A 151 7.31 8.68 -1.37
C ARG A 151 7.84 9.63 -0.30
N HIS A 152 7.91 9.19 0.93
CA HIS A 152 8.88 9.75 1.83
C HIS A 152 10.24 9.50 1.19
N ARG A 153 10.90 10.58 0.76
CA ARG A 153 12.22 10.57 0.15
C ARG A 153 13.11 9.61 0.96
N MET A 154 13.42 8.45 0.38
CA MET A 154 14.39 7.55 0.94
C MET A 154 15.71 8.31 1.00
N PRO A 155 16.34 8.54 2.16
CA PRO A 155 17.68 9.09 2.18
C PRO A 155 18.61 8.03 1.58
N GLY A 156 19.24 8.36 0.45
CA GLY A 156 20.29 7.53 -0.12
C GLY A 156 20.07 7.00 -1.53
N ALA A 157 19.26 7.63 -2.37
CA ALA A 157 19.27 7.41 -3.81
C ALA A 157 19.95 8.63 -4.46
N GLU A 158 21.25 8.71 -4.38
CA GLU A 158 22.10 9.42 -5.33
C GLU A 158 22.60 8.44 -6.39
#